data_9cf60a483690df4adba8170b3b796886
#
_entry.id   9cf60a483690df4adba8170b3b796886
#
_cell.length_a   1.000
_cell.length_b   1.000
_cell.length_c   1.000
_cell.angle_alpha   90.00
_cell.angle_beta   90.00
_cell.angle_gamma   90.00
#
_symmetry.space_group_name_H-M   'P 1'
#
loop_
_entity.id
_entity.type
_entity.pdbx_description
1 polymer ?
#
loop_
_entity_poly.entity_id
_entity_poly.type
_entity_poly.pdbx_seq_one_letter_code
_entity_poly.pdbx_strand_id
1 'polypeptide(L)'
;VKAEGSSHGVGAFGRGRRLSRRGFLKLGGSGLAGAALLGSGTLAGCGGGTPQGEGGSAGTRRVEHALGETRIPSDPRRVVALDSFIALPALLDAGVPVVGALSVSAISGGGALPSYLTQEEADGIEIVGGAESGPNLEAIAALEPDVVVAWSVLLDDRLYEDLNRIAPTVATEGVAYLGGDWRDEARRISSWFGAEEGAEARISAYEERVGELGRRVEERLGTPSVSALRITEDQLLLYYSCFWPGSVLAEAGLRRPQNQQRDDGCPSFQEQHADVLSLERLPEADADALFYYVGGGRDGAEALKDRMTENPLWRSLDAVHNGRAFAVGGDAWLFANARAAELVLDDLEKHLLGGDTV
;
A
#
# COMPACT_ATOMS: atom_id res chain seq x y z
N VAL A 1 12.54 46.63 16.66
CA VAL A 1 12.59 45.37 17.44
C VAL A 1 12.30 44.28 16.46
N LYS A 2 13.36 43.53 16.09
CA LYS A 2 13.29 42.36 15.16
C LYS A 2 12.61 41.23 15.91
N ALA A 3 11.60 40.61 15.31
CA ALA A 3 11.11 39.28 15.66
C ALA A 3 11.60 38.31 14.61
N GLU A 4 12.47 37.40 15.03
CA GLU A 4 12.92 36.25 14.21
C GLU A 4 11.83 35.18 14.26
N GLY A 5 11.25 34.92 13.10
CA GLY A 5 10.33 33.80 12.88
C GLY A 5 11.13 32.53 12.61
N SER A 6 11.03 31.57 13.49
CA SER A 6 11.59 30.23 13.34
C SER A 6 10.73 29.44 12.35
N SER A 7 11.23 29.24 11.13
CA SER A 7 10.66 28.31 10.17
C SER A 7 11.15 26.90 10.51
N HIS A 8 10.25 26.07 11.04
CA HIS A 8 10.51 24.63 11.13
C HIS A 8 10.29 24.04 9.74
N GLY A 9 11.41 23.82 9.04
CA GLY A 9 11.43 23.10 7.77
C GLY A 9 11.03 21.64 8.00
N VAL A 10 10.07 21.19 7.21
CA VAL A 10 9.75 19.79 7.02
C VAL A 10 11.03 19.07 6.59
N GLY A 11 11.47 18.07 7.38
CA GLY A 11 12.72 17.38 7.23
C GLY A 11 12.88 16.78 5.83
N ALA A 12 13.96 17.22 5.16
CA ALA A 12 14.40 16.62 3.91
C ALA A 12 14.69 15.14 4.14
N PHE A 13 13.99 14.26 3.43
CA PHE A 13 14.30 12.85 3.34
C PHE A 13 15.76 12.69 2.91
N GLY A 14 16.54 12.00 3.75
CA GLY A 14 17.98 11.83 3.59
C GLY A 14 18.35 11.26 2.23
N ARG A 15 19.32 11.88 1.57
CA ARG A 15 19.90 11.41 0.31
C ARG A 15 20.53 10.02 0.52
N GLY A 16 19.82 8.97 0.08
CA GLY A 16 20.36 7.62 0.00
C GLY A 16 21.61 7.59 -0.90
N ARG A 17 22.73 7.14 -0.37
CA ARG A 17 23.97 6.91 -1.11
C ARG A 17 23.71 5.86 -2.18
N ARG A 18 23.82 6.25 -3.45
CA ARG A 18 23.80 5.34 -4.61
C ARG A 18 24.97 4.36 -4.47
N LEU A 19 24.69 3.10 -4.19
CA LEU A 19 25.67 2.02 -4.29
C LEU A 19 25.96 1.76 -5.77
N SER A 20 27.19 2.06 -6.17
CA SER A 20 27.68 1.84 -7.53
C SER A 20 27.86 0.35 -7.80
N ARG A 21 27.32 -0.12 -8.96
CA ARG A 21 27.42 -1.50 -9.48
C ARG A 21 28.86 -2.03 -9.67
N ARG A 22 29.90 -1.28 -9.34
CA ARG A 22 31.31 -1.66 -9.45
C ARG A 22 31.94 -2.23 -8.19
N GLY A 23 31.23 -2.29 -7.05
CA GLY A 23 31.73 -2.83 -5.78
C GLY A 23 31.59 -4.34 -5.61
N PHE A 24 30.77 -5.03 -6.41
CA PHE A 24 30.40 -6.44 -6.19
C PHE A 24 31.34 -7.48 -6.83
N LEU A 25 32.36 -7.09 -7.56
CA LEU A 25 33.23 -8.00 -8.34
C LEU A 25 34.66 -8.17 -7.78
N LYS A 26 34.90 -8.02 -6.47
CA LYS A 26 36.19 -8.27 -5.88
C LYS A 26 36.13 -9.07 -4.58
N LEU A 27 35.59 -10.27 -4.59
CA LEU A 27 35.95 -11.35 -3.64
C LEU A 27 35.49 -12.71 -4.21
N GLY A 28 36.28 -13.24 -5.09
CA GLY A 28 36.15 -14.59 -5.57
C GLY A 28 37.51 -15.08 -6.03
N GLY A 29 38.14 -15.90 -5.26
CA GLY A 29 39.37 -16.58 -5.71
C GLY A 29 40.03 -17.36 -4.61
N SER A 30 40.14 -18.61 -4.84
CA SER A 30 41.13 -19.56 -4.33
C SER A 30 40.62 -20.67 -3.41
N GLY A 31 40.67 -21.90 -3.95
CA GLY A 31 41.41 -23.02 -3.42
C GLY A 31 40.67 -24.37 -3.46
N LEU A 32 40.82 -25.07 -4.49
CA LEU A 32 41.32 -26.44 -4.76
C LEU A 32 41.10 -27.56 -3.73
N ALA A 33 40.44 -28.60 -4.26
CA ALA A 33 40.86 -30.02 -4.34
C ALA A 33 40.90 -30.90 -3.08
N GLY A 34 40.25 -32.05 -3.18
CA GLY A 34 40.75 -33.28 -2.53
C GLY A 34 39.74 -34.34 -2.14
N ALA A 35 39.68 -35.34 -2.96
CA ALA A 35 39.60 -36.80 -2.67
C ALA A 35 38.28 -37.45 -2.21
N ALA A 36 37.85 -38.35 -3.05
CA ALA A 36 36.92 -39.45 -2.84
C ALA A 36 37.43 -40.48 -1.84
N LEU A 37 36.54 -41.06 -1.04
CA LEU A 37 36.64 -42.46 -0.60
C LEU A 37 35.27 -43.11 -0.42
N LEU A 38 35.10 -44.20 -1.11
CA LEU A 38 34.01 -45.14 -1.03
C LEU A 38 34.00 -45.89 0.31
N GLY A 39 32.85 -46.12 0.88
CA GLY A 39 32.69 -46.94 2.06
C GLY A 39 31.25 -47.46 2.18
N SER A 40 30.99 -48.65 1.59
CA SER A 40 29.76 -49.42 1.77
C SER A 40 29.71 -50.01 3.20
N GLY A 41 28.55 -49.92 3.86
CA GLY A 41 28.32 -50.56 5.14
C GLY A 41 26.85 -50.65 5.50
N THR A 42 26.19 -51.72 5.06
CA THR A 42 24.87 -52.13 5.54
C THR A 42 24.98 -52.71 6.95
N LEU A 43 24.17 -52.24 7.89
CA LEU A 43 23.74 -53.02 9.06
C LEU A 43 22.31 -52.65 9.47
N ALA A 44 21.44 -53.61 9.36
CA ALA A 44 20.10 -53.59 9.89
C ALA A 44 20.12 -53.62 11.42
N GLY A 45 19.33 -52.75 12.07
CA GLY A 45 19.07 -52.75 13.47
C GLY A 45 17.60 -52.41 13.76
N CYS A 46 16.78 -53.43 13.98
CA CYS A 46 15.44 -53.28 14.56
C CYS A 46 15.55 -52.86 16.01
N GLY A 47 14.97 -51.73 16.35
CA GLY A 47 14.77 -51.27 17.71
C GLY A 47 13.43 -50.55 17.79
N GLY A 48 12.40 -51.22 18.38
CA GLY A 48 11.09 -50.62 18.63
C GLY A 48 11.21 -49.50 19.63
N GLY A 49 10.89 -48.28 19.20
CA GLY A 49 10.68 -47.12 20.06
C GLY A 49 9.24 -46.66 19.86
N THR A 50 8.50 -46.60 20.95
CA THR A 50 7.18 -45.97 21.10
C THR A 50 7.16 -44.62 20.42
N PRO A 51 6.08 -44.22 19.73
CA PRO A 51 5.95 -42.88 19.21
C PRO A 51 5.75 -41.92 20.36
N GLN A 52 6.82 -41.26 20.77
CA GLN A 52 6.73 -40.01 21.52
C GLN A 52 6.13 -39.00 20.58
N GLY A 53 5.04 -38.34 21.03
CA GLY A 53 4.35 -37.33 20.27
C GLY A 53 5.34 -36.28 19.73
N GLU A 54 5.40 -36.18 18.44
CA GLU A 54 6.05 -35.07 17.77
C GLU A 54 5.33 -33.77 18.16
N GLY A 55 5.88 -33.07 19.16
CA GLY A 55 5.70 -31.63 19.25
C GLY A 55 6.20 -31.06 17.93
N GLY A 56 5.28 -30.63 17.08
CA GLY A 56 5.62 -30.11 15.75
C GLY A 56 6.68 -29.04 15.89
N SER A 57 7.88 -29.35 15.43
CA SER A 57 8.89 -28.34 15.15
C SER A 57 8.29 -27.43 14.08
N ALA A 58 7.84 -26.23 14.49
CA ALA A 58 7.34 -25.23 13.56
C ALA A 58 8.43 -25.01 12.50
N GLY A 59 8.17 -25.44 11.26
CA GLY A 59 9.09 -25.27 10.16
C GLY A 59 9.38 -23.78 9.95
N THR A 60 10.55 -23.47 9.41
CA THR A 60 10.83 -22.10 8.96
C THR A 60 11.01 -22.09 7.44
N ARG A 61 10.61 -21.01 6.80
CA ARG A 61 10.86 -20.75 5.37
C ARG A 61 11.79 -19.55 5.19
N ARG A 62 12.52 -19.56 4.11
CA ARG A 62 13.39 -18.48 3.69
C ARG A 62 12.61 -17.55 2.77
N VAL A 63 12.68 -16.26 3.03
CA VAL A 63 11.95 -15.21 2.30
C VAL A 63 12.94 -14.16 1.82
N GLU A 64 12.93 -13.90 0.52
CA GLU A 64 13.62 -12.76 -0.09
C GLU A 64 12.71 -11.54 -0.08
N HIS A 65 13.23 -10.39 0.31
CA HIS A 65 12.48 -9.14 0.47
C HIS A 65 13.36 -7.90 0.18
N ALA A 66 12.79 -6.72 0.20
CA ALA A 66 13.47 -5.47 -0.20
C ALA A 66 14.83 -5.20 0.49
N LEU A 67 15.02 -5.66 1.72
CA LEU A 67 16.24 -5.44 2.50
C LEU A 67 17.13 -6.69 2.62
N GLY A 68 16.85 -7.74 1.85
CA GLY A 68 17.67 -8.96 1.82
C GLY A 68 16.86 -10.21 2.03
N GLU A 69 17.23 -11.03 3.00
CA GLU A 69 16.66 -12.34 3.23
C GLU A 69 16.45 -12.61 4.71
N THR A 70 15.27 -13.09 5.05
CA THR A 70 14.90 -13.44 6.43
C THR A 70 14.28 -14.85 6.49
N ARG A 71 14.52 -15.57 7.60
CA ARG A 71 13.84 -16.81 7.91
C ARG A 71 12.65 -16.51 8.82
N ILE A 72 11.45 -16.86 8.37
CA ILE A 72 10.21 -16.70 9.12
C ILE A 72 9.61 -18.06 9.46
N PRO A 73 8.74 -18.20 10.50
CA PRO A 73 7.94 -19.39 10.71
C PRO A 73 7.11 -19.74 9.49
N SER A 74 6.94 -21.02 9.20
CA SER A 74 6.10 -21.49 8.06
C SER A 74 4.60 -21.30 8.31
N ASP A 75 4.20 -21.20 9.59
CA ASP A 75 2.81 -21.00 10.03
C ASP A 75 2.81 -19.97 11.18
N PRO A 76 2.99 -18.67 10.85
CA PRO A 76 2.98 -17.63 11.88
C PRO A 76 1.55 -17.42 12.42
N ARG A 77 1.45 -17.10 13.69
CA ARG A 77 0.18 -16.90 14.41
C ARG A 77 -0.02 -15.47 14.88
N ARG A 78 1.03 -14.67 14.87
CA ARG A 78 1.03 -13.31 15.38
C ARG A 78 1.87 -12.42 14.48
N VAL A 79 1.26 -11.86 13.45
CA VAL A 79 1.95 -10.98 12.49
C VAL A 79 1.63 -9.52 12.83
N VAL A 80 2.67 -8.68 12.85
CA VAL A 80 2.51 -7.22 12.94
C VAL A 80 2.78 -6.60 11.57
N ALA A 81 1.80 -5.85 11.06
CA ALA A 81 1.87 -5.17 9.76
C ALA A 81 2.18 -3.67 9.96
N LEU A 82 3.42 -3.26 9.72
CA LEU A 82 3.85 -1.86 9.73
C LEU A 82 3.70 -1.18 8.36
N ASP A 83 3.07 -1.86 7.42
CA ASP A 83 2.61 -1.35 6.15
C ASP A 83 1.10 -1.56 6.06
N SER A 84 0.34 -0.53 6.45
CA SER A 84 -1.12 -0.56 6.43
C SER A 84 -1.72 -0.27 5.04
N PHE A 85 -0.90 0.01 4.04
CA PHE A 85 -1.35 0.37 2.71
C PHE A 85 -1.52 -0.84 1.80
N ILE A 86 -0.53 -1.74 1.78
CA ILE A 86 -0.50 -2.92 0.92
C ILE A 86 -0.36 -4.20 1.73
N ALA A 87 0.58 -4.25 2.70
CA ALA A 87 0.85 -5.48 3.42
C ALA A 87 -0.32 -5.91 4.32
N LEU A 88 -0.91 -4.99 5.08
CA LEU A 88 -2.04 -5.32 5.95
C LEU A 88 -3.19 -5.99 5.17
N PRO A 89 -3.76 -5.38 4.10
CA PRO A 89 -4.83 -6.01 3.34
C PRO A 89 -4.39 -7.31 2.65
N ALA A 90 -3.18 -7.39 2.11
CA ALA A 90 -2.67 -8.60 1.47
C ALA A 90 -2.53 -9.77 2.46
N LEU A 91 -2.08 -9.51 3.69
CA LEU A 91 -2.00 -10.52 4.76
C LEU A 91 -3.39 -11.02 5.17
N LEU A 92 -4.34 -10.10 5.34
CA LEU A 92 -5.72 -10.45 5.69
C LEU A 92 -6.40 -11.26 4.59
N ASP A 93 -6.23 -10.88 3.31
CA ASP A 93 -6.76 -11.62 2.16
C ASP A 93 -6.12 -13.01 2.03
N ALA A 94 -4.86 -13.15 2.44
CA ALA A 94 -4.16 -14.42 2.53
C ALA A 94 -4.53 -15.26 3.77
N GLY A 95 -5.43 -14.77 4.64
CA GLY A 95 -5.83 -15.45 5.88
C GLY A 95 -4.71 -15.50 6.93
N VAL A 96 -3.71 -14.64 6.83
CA VAL A 96 -2.61 -14.54 7.81
C VAL A 96 -3.07 -13.77 9.05
N PRO A 97 -2.88 -14.32 10.29
CA PRO A 97 -3.34 -13.66 11.50
C PRO A 97 -2.54 -12.38 11.81
N VAL A 98 -3.13 -11.20 11.58
CA VAL A 98 -2.53 -9.91 11.92
C VAL A 98 -3.03 -9.48 13.31
N VAL A 99 -2.10 -9.19 14.22
CA VAL A 99 -2.39 -8.80 15.61
C VAL A 99 -2.06 -7.33 15.92
N GLY A 100 -1.36 -6.65 15.02
CA GLY A 100 -0.99 -5.25 15.20
C GLY A 100 -0.72 -4.54 13.89
N ALA A 101 -1.05 -3.24 13.82
CA ALA A 101 -0.82 -2.40 12.65
C ALA A 101 -0.55 -0.94 13.03
N LEU A 102 -0.03 -0.15 12.07
CA LEU A 102 0.09 1.30 12.23
C LEU A 102 -1.26 1.98 12.02
N SER A 103 -1.56 3.00 12.82
CA SER A 103 -2.68 3.88 12.56
C SER A 103 -2.48 4.69 11.28
N VAL A 104 -3.52 4.79 10.47
CA VAL A 104 -3.55 5.59 9.23
C VAL A 104 -4.34 6.88 9.37
N SER A 105 -4.86 7.20 10.56
CA SER A 105 -5.78 8.34 10.78
C SER A 105 -5.22 9.69 10.34
N ALA A 106 -3.93 9.90 10.50
CA ALA A 106 -3.26 11.13 10.09
C ALA A 106 -3.15 11.29 8.56
N ILE A 107 -3.15 10.16 7.83
CA ILE A 107 -2.96 10.14 6.37
C ILE A 107 -4.30 10.05 5.63
N SER A 108 -5.21 9.18 6.10
CA SER A 108 -6.48 8.93 5.41
C SER A 108 -7.58 9.93 5.73
N GLY A 109 -7.42 10.69 6.82
CA GLY A 109 -8.47 11.54 7.35
C GLY A 109 -9.65 10.79 8.01
N GLY A 110 -9.56 9.45 8.06
CA GLY A 110 -10.56 8.53 8.59
C GLY A 110 -10.27 8.01 10.01
N GLY A 111 -10.62 6.75 10.26
CA GLY A 111 -10.36 6.02 11.50
C GLY A 111 -8.89 5.68 11.72
N ALA A 112 -8.60 5.01 12.86
CA ALA A 112 -7.24 4.54 13.15
C ALA A 112 -6.79 3.44 12.19
N LEU A 113 -7.71 2.59 11.75
CA LEU A 113 -7.49 1.57 10.73
C LEU A 113 -8.28 1.90 9.46
N PRO A 114 -7.87 1.36 8.29
CA PRO A 114 -8.56 1.59 7.03
C PRO A 114 -10.03 1.15 7.05
N SER A 115 -10.90 1.89 6.36
CA SER A 115 -12.36 1.64 6.32
C SER A 115 -12.76 0.37 5.59
N TYR A 116 -11.87 -0.23 4.80
CA TYR A 116 -12.12 -1.49 4.11
C TYR A 116 -11.93 -2.75 4.99
N LEU A 117 -11.54 -2.58 6.26
CA LEU A 117 -11.53 -3.69 7.20
C LEU A 117 -12.94 -3.95 7.73
N THR A 118 -13.28 -5.21 7.90
CA THR A 118 -14.47 -5.58 8.66
C THR A 118 -14.29 -5.24 10.15
N GLN A 119 -15.40 -5.10 10.88
CA GLN A 119 -15.34 -4.83 12.32
C GLN A 119 -14.59 -5.93 13.07
N GLU A 120 -14.77 -7.19 12.69
CA GLU A 120 -14.09 -8.34 13.29
C GLU A 120 -12.56 -8.27 13.09
N GLU A 121 -12.12 -7.94 11.88
CA GLU A 121 -10.69 -7.74 11.60
C GLU A 121 -10.11 -6.58 12.39
N ALA A 122 -10.83 -5.45 12.42
CA ALA A 122 -10.39 -4.25 13.15
C ALA A 122 -10.30 -4.48 14.67
N ASP A 123 -11.26 -5.19 15.26
CA ASP A 123 -11.27 -5.52 16.69
C ASP A 123 -10.13 -6.47 17.10
N GLY A 124 -9.58 -7.25 16.13
CA GLY A 124 -8.45 -8.15 16.34
C GLY A 124 -7.08 -7.49 16.21
N ILE A 125 -6.99 -6.23 15.79
CA ILE A 125 -5.74 -5.53 15.45
C ILE A 125 -5.47 -4.40 16.45
N GLU A 126 -4.34 -4.50 17.18
CA GLU A 126 -3.86 -3.44 18.06
C GLU A 126 -3.07 -2.37 17.29
N ILE A 127 -3.25 -1.10 17.69
CA ILE A 127 -2.47 0.00 17.11
C ILE A 127 -1.10 0.08 17.79
N VAL A 128 -0.04 -0.17 17.00
CA VAL A 128 1.35 -0.18 17.46
C VAL A 128 2.16 1.04 17.02
N GLY A 129 1.50 2.15 16.80
CA GLY A 129 2.11 3.41 16.34
C GLY A 129 1.27 4.09 15.27
N GLY A 130 1.82 5.07 14.60
CA GLY A 130 1.16 5.78 13.50
C GLY A 130 2.03 5.87 12.26
N ALA A 131 1.42 5.93 11.10
CA ALA A 131 2.14 6.02 9.83
C ALA A 131 3.04 7.27 9.75
N GLU A 132 2.66 8.36 10.42
CA GLU A 132 3.48 9.59 10.50
C GLU A 132 4.45 9.60 11.69
N SER A 133 4.02 9.07 12.85
CA SER A 133 4.84 9.07 14.08
C SER A 133 5.83 7.90 14.15
N GLY A 134 5.70 6.93 13.27
CA GLY A 134 6.46 5.69 13.28
C GLY A 134 5.95 4.63 14.26
N PRO A 135 6.54 3.43 14.25
CA PRO A 135 6.17 2.32 15.10
C PRO A 135 6.63 2.51 16.54
N ASN A 136 5.81 2.03 17.47
CA ASN A 136 6.15 1.92 18.90
C ASN A 136 6.73 0.53 19.18
N LEU A 137 8.04 0.43 19.36
CA LEU A 137 8.75 -0.84 19.58
C LEU A 137 8.30 -1.58 20.85
N GLU A 138 7.92 -0.85 21.89
CA GLU A 138 7.44 -1.46 23.15
C GLU A 138 6.06 -2.10 22.93
N ALA A 139 5.16 -1.41 22.22
CA ALA A 139 3.86 -1.95 21.86
C ALA A 139 3.98 -3.19 20.96
N ILE A 140 4.89 -3.15 19.97
CA ILE A 140 5.17 -4.30 19.10
C ILE A 140 5.68 -5.47 19.93
N ALA A 141 6.67 -5.26 20.80
CA ALA A 141 7.24 -6.32 21.64
C ALA A 141 6.21 -6.93 22.61
N ALA A 142 5.28 -6.12 23.11
CA ALA A 142 4.21 -6.59 23.98
C ALA A 142 3.22 -7.55 23.29
N LEU A 143 3.12 -7.47 21.96
CA LEU A 143 2.32 -8.39 21.15
C LEU A 143 3.02 -9.73 20.90
N GLU A 144 4.28 -9.91 21.31
CA GLU A 144 5.07 -11.13 21.07
C GLU A 144 4.91 -11.67 19.63
N PRO A 145 5.22 -10.87 18.59
CA PRO A 145 4.98 -11.27 17.21
C PRO A 145 5.93 -12.37 16.74
N ASP A 146 5.43 -13.22 15.84
CA ASP A 146 6.23 -14.23 15.13
C ASP A 146 6.98 -13.63 13.94
N VAL A 147 6.38 -12.60 13.30
CA VAL A 147 6.88 -11.90 12.12
C VAL A 147 6.43 -10.44 12.17
N VAL A 148 7.31 -9.55 11.73
CA VAL A 148 6.97 -8.16 11.40
C VAL A 148 7.07 -7.96 9.89
N VAL A 149 6.03 -7.40 9.29
CA VAL A 149 6.03 -6.98 7.87
C VAL A 149 6.01 -5.46 7.82
N ALA A 150 6.99 -4.85 7.18
CA ALA A 150 7.13 -3.40 7.15
C ALA A 150 7.42 -2.88 5.74
N TRP A 151 7.07 -1.63 5.46
CA TRP A 151 7.45 -0.99 4.21
C TRP A 151 8.89 -0.52 4.27
N SER A 152 9.73 -0.92 3.30
CA SER A 152 11.17 -0.62 3.28
C SER A 152 11.51 0.87 3.33
N VAL A 153 10.63 1.72 2.80
CA VAL A 153 10.80 3.19 2.81
C VAL A 153 10.72 3.78 4.23
N LEU A 154 10.02 3.11 5.14
CA LEU A 154 9.88 3.52 6.54
C LEU A 154 11.02 3.01 7.43
N LEU A 155 11.89 2.15 6.88
CA LEU A 155 12.95 1.49 7.63
C LEU A 155 14.32 2.13 7.34
N ASP A 156 14.92 2.73 8.34
CA ASP A 156 16.37 2.92 8.35
C ASP A 156 17.08 1.67 8.92
N ASP A 157 18.41 1.61 8.80
CA ASP A 157 19.20 0.47 9.27
C ASP A 157 18.96 0.17 10.76
N ARG A 158 18.81 1.21 11.58
CA ARG A 158 18.62 1.09 13.02
C ARG A 158 17.23 0.52 13.35
N LEU A 159 16.18 1.07 12.76
CA LEU A 159 14.82 0.59 13.01
C LEU A 159 14.66 -0.85 12.53
N TYR A 160 15.24 -1.20 11.39
CA TYR A 160 15.25 -2.57 10.89
C TYR A 160 15.95 -3.53 11.85
N GLU A 161 17.12 -3.15 12.39
CA GLU A 161 17.80 -3.94 13.41
C GLU A 161 17.01 -4.06 14.70
N ASP A 162 16.39 -2.97 15.17
CA ASP A 162 15.60 -2.97 16.40
C ASP A 162 14.36 -3.86 16.27
N LEU A 163 13.67 -3.84 15.13
CA LEU A 163 12.55 -4.74 14.84
C LEU A 163 12.99 -6.20 14.78
N ASN A 164 14.12 -6.51 14.14
CA ASN A 164 14.67 -7.87 14.07
C ASN A 164 15.09 -8.43 15.44
N ARG A 165 15.32 -7.60 16.46
CA ARG A 165 15.53 -8.06 17.83
C ARG A 165 14.23 -8.50 18.51
N ILE A 166 13.09 -7.98 18.03
CA ILE A 166 11.76 -8.36 18.52
C ILE A 166 11.29 -9.61 17.81
N ALA A 167 11.26 -9.61 16.48
CA ALA A 167 10.84 -10.73 15.66
C ALA A 167 11.49 -10.65 14.25
N PRO A 168 11.57 -11.78 13.52
CA PRO A 168 11.99 -11.78 12.12
C PRO A 168 11.20 -10.73 11.33
N THR A 169 11.92 -9.81 10.68
CA THR A 169 11.31 -8.70 9.94
C THR A 169 11.53 -8.86 8.44
N VAL A 170 10.45 -8.76 7.68
CA VAL A 170 10.44 -8.75 6.20
C VAL A 170 9.97 -7.38 5.70
N ALA A 171 10.54 -6.92 4.59
CA ALA A 171 10.28 -5.58 4.08
C ALA A 171 9.65 -5.61 2.69
N THR A 172 8.49 -4.96 2.53
CA THR A 172 7.84 -4.73 1.23
C THR A 172 8.58 -3.68 0.43
N GLU A 173 8.49 -3.75 -0.90
CA GLU A 173 9.07 -2.74 -1.79
C GLU A 173 8.16 -1.52 -1.96
N GLY A 174 6.84 -1.71 -1.83
CA GLY A 174 5.85 -0.68 -2.07
C GLY A 174 5.74 -0.29 -3.54
N VAL A 175 5.87 -1.27 -4.43
CA VAL A 175 5.93 -1.05 -5.89
C VAL A 175 4.72 -0.29 -6.44
N ALA A 176 3.54 -0.45 -5.86
CA ALA A 176 2.34 0.26 -6.29
C ALA A 176 2.46 1.79 -6.14
N TYR A 177 3.25 2.27 -5.17
CA TYR A 177 3.57 3.68 -5.00
C TYR A 177 4.77 4.14 -5.83
N LEU A 178 5.47 3.19 -6.46
CA LEU A 178 6.60 3.46 -7.35
C LEU A 178 6.21 3.36 -8.83
N GLY A 179 4.91 3.28 -9.13
CA GLY A 179 4.37 3.13 -10.49
C GLY A 179 4.28 1.68 -10.96
N GLY A 180 4.38 0.70 -10.05
CA GLY A 180 4.16 -0.71 -10.31
C GLY A 180 2.72 -1.16 -10.02
N ASP A 181 2.43 -2.42 -10.35
CA ASP A 181 1.11 -3.02 -10.08
C ASP A 181 1.02 -3.48 -8.61
N TRP A 182 -0.03 -3.07 -7.92
CA TRP A 182 -0.32 -3.50 -6.54
C TRP A 182 -0.57 -5.02 -6.44
N ARG A 183 -1.00 -5.66 -7.54
CA ARG A 183 -1.21 -7.11 -7.60
C ARG A 183 0.09 -7.88 -7.42
N ASP A 184 1.17 -7.39 -8.02
CA ASP A 184 2.49 -8.03 -7.91
C ASP A 184 3.01 -7.99 -6.48
N GLU A 185 2.78 -6.89 -5.76
CA GLU A 185 3.14 -6.79 -4.34
C GLU A 185 2.26 -7.71 -3.48
N ALA A 186 0.95 -7.74 -3.73
CA ALA A 186 0.03 -8.63 -3.02
C ALA A 186 0.40 -10.12 -3.21
N ARG A 187 0.73 -10.54 -4.43
CA ARG A 187 1.23 -11.89 -4.75
C ARG A 187 2.52 -12.19 -4.01
N ARG A 188 3.47 -11.25 -4.03
CA ARG A 188 4.75 -11.39 -3.34
C ARG A 188 4.57 -11.57 -1.84
N ILE A 189 3.80 -10.70 -1.20
CA ILE A 189 3.52 -10.79 0.24
C ILE A 189 2.87 -12.13 0.57
N SER A 190 1.84 -12.54 -0.17
CA SER A 190 1.15 -13.80 0.06
C SER A 190 2.06 -15.01 -0.10
N SER A 191 3.01 -14.98 -1.06
CA SER A 191 3.98 -16.04 -1.28
C SER A 191 4.94 -16.24 -0.10
N TRP A 192 5.25 -15.20 0.65
CA TRP A 192 6.06 -15.30 1.87
C TRP A 192 5.41 -16.20 2.92
N PHE A 193 4.09 -16.28 2.90
CA PHE A 193 3.29 -17.06 3.85
C PHE A 193 2.74 -18.38 3.26
N GLY A 194 2.95 -18.64 1.95
CA GLY A 194 2.41 -19.80 1.24
C GLY A 194 0.89 -19.75 1.14
N ALA A 195 0.36 -18.56 0.93
CA ALA A 195 -1.08 -18.25 0.95
C ALA A 195 -1.50 -17.53 -0.34
N GLU A 196 -0.89 -17.88 -1.46
CA GLU A 196 -1.09 -17.26 -2.77
C GLU A 196 -2.53 -17.39 -3.27
N GLU A 197 -3.21 -18.48 -2.91
CA GLU A 197 -4.58 -18.77 -3.35
C GLU A 197 -5.56 -17.67 -2.91
N GLY A 198 -5.44 -17.17 -1.68
CA GLY A 198 -6.29 -16.09 -1.16
C GLY A 198 -6.09 -14.78 -1.91
N ALA A 199 -4.83 -14.41 -2.21
CA ALA A 199 -4.51 -13.23 -2.99
C ALA A 199 -5.04 -13.33 -4.43
N GLU A 200 -4.84 -14.48 -5.10
CA GLU A 200 -5.34 -14.68 -6.46
C GLU A 200 -6.88 -14.66 -6.52
N ALA A 201 -7.56 -15.24 -5.54
CA ALA A 201 -9.01 -15.18 -5.47
C ALA A 201 -9.51 -13.74 -5.35
N ARG A 202 -8.87 -12.91 -4.53
CA ARG A 202 -9.20 -11.49 -4.37
C ARG A 202 -8.91 -10.68 -5.64
N ILE A 203 -7.76 -10.90 -6.27
CA ILE A 203 -7.38 -10.24 -7.52
C ILE A 203 -8.37 -10.59 -8.63
N SER A 204 -8.70 -11.87 -8.80
CA SER A 204 -9.65 -12.34 -9.82
C SER A 204 -11.05 -11.74 -9.62
N ALA A 205 -11.52 -11.66 -8.38
CA ALA A 205 -12.82 -11.06 -8.08
C ALA A 205 -12.84 -9.57 -8.45
N TYR A 206 -11.78 -8.84 -8.14
CA TYR A 206 -11.64 -7.44 -8.55
C TYR A 206 -11.63 -7.29 -10.08
N GLU A 207 -10.85 -8.11 -10.80
CA GLU A 207 -10.72 -8.05 -12.26
C GLU A 207 -12.05 -8.34 -12.97
N GLU A 208 -12.84 -9.28 -12.45
CA GLU A 208 -14.19 -9.55 -12.95
C GLU A 208 -15.09 -8.34 -12.73
N ARG A 209 -15.09 -7.78 -11.52
CA ARG A 209 -15.95 -6.66 -11.15
C ARG A 209 -15.62 -5.38 -11.91
N VAL A 210 -14.32 -5.02 -12.03
CA VAL A 210 -13.93 -3.82 -12.77
C VAL A 210 -14.27 -3.93 -14.25
N GLY A 211 -14.12 -5.13 -14.85
CA GLY A 211 -14.52 -5.39 -16.23
C GLY A 211 -16.04 -5.29 -16.44
N GLU A 212 -16.85 -5.76 -15.48
CA GLU A 212 -18.30 -5.62 -15.55
C GLU A 212 -18.71 -4.15 -15.41
N LEU A 213 -18.16 -3.45 -14.44
CA LEU A 213 -18.43 -2.02 -14.24
C LEU A 213 -18.05 -1.21 -15.49
N GLY A 214 -16.89 -1.49 -16.09
CA GLY A 214 -16.44 -0.83 -17.32
C GLY A 214 -17.43 -0.97 -18.47
N ARG A 215 -17.97 -2.18 -18.70
CA ARG A 215 -19.01 -2.40 -19.72
C ARG A 215 -20.26 -1.57 -19.43
N ARG A 216 -20.73 -1.54 -18.19
CA ARG A 216 -21.93 -0.76 -17.78
C ARG A 216 -21.71 0.74 -17.93
N VAL A 217 -20.49 1.23 -17.65
CA VAL A 217 -20.10 2.62 -17.84
C VAL A 217 -20.12 2.95 -19.34
N GLU A 218 -19.49 2.13 -20.19
CA GLU A 218 -19.46 2.31 -21.63
C GLU A 218 -20.87 2.34 -22.23
N GLU A 219 -21.74 1.41 -21.85
CA GLU A 219 -23.12 1.32 -22.33
C GLU A 219 -23.97 2.55 -21.95
N ARG A 220 -23.80 3.09 -20.73
CA ARG A 220 -24.66 4.19 -20.23
C ARG A 220 -24.10 5.59 -20.50
N LEU A 221 -22.78 5.73 -20.46
CA LEU A 221 -22.10 7.03 -20.47
C LEU A 221 -21.10 7.19 -21.63
N GLY A 222 -20.83 6.11 -22.37
CA GLY A 222 -19.72 6.07 -23.30
C GLY A 222 -18.39 6.02 -22.55
N THR A 223 -17.45 6.87 -22.92
CA THR A 223 -16.13 6.95 -22.28
C THR A 223 -15.93 8.31 -21.60
N PRO A 224 -16.58 8.56 -20.44
CA PRO A 224 -16.50 9.83 -19.76
C PRO A 224 -15.07 10.07 -19.22
N SER A 225 -14.68 11.34 -19.17
CA SER A 225 -13.45 11.75 -18.50
C SER A 225 -13.70 11.90 -17.00
N VAL A 226 -12.73 11.43 -16.19
CA VAL A 226 -12.83 11.50 -14.74
C VAL A 226 -11.54 12.05 -14.16
N SER A 227 -11.66 13.05 -13.28
CA SER A 227 -10.58 13.59 -12.47
C SER A 227 -10.57 13.00 -11.08
N ALA A 228 -9.36 12.86 -10.49
CA ALA A 228 -9.18 12.52 -9.08
C ALA A 228 -8.30 13.58 -8.41
N LEU A 229 -8.84 14.26 -7.40
CA LEU A 229 -8.22 15.37 -6.70
C LEU A 229 -8.07 15.05 -5.21
N ARG A 230 -6.83 14.97 -4.73
CA ARG A 230 -6.54 14.83 -3.30
C ARG A 230 -6.28 16.19 -2.68
N ILE A 231 -6.84 16.39 -1.51
CA ILE A 231 -6.67 17.59 -0.68
C ILE A 231 -5.83 17.20 0.52
N THR A 232 -4.67 17.83 0.66
CA THR A 232 -3.80 17.69 1.83
C THR A 232 -3.88 18.97 2.68
N GLU A 233 -3.05 19.09 3.72
CA GLU A 233 -3.02 20.24 4.60
C GLU A 233 -2.82 21.58 3.85
N ASP A 234 -1.98 21.58 2.82
CA ASP A 234 -1.53 22.76 2.11
C ASP A 234 -1.61 22.67 0.57
N GLN A 235 -1.97 21.51 0.01
CA GLN A 235 -1.90 21.27 -1.42
C GLN A 235 -3.15 20.60 -1.99
N LEU A 236 -3.44 20.93 -3.23
CA LEU A 236 -4.37 20.21 -4.11
C LEU A 236 -3.53 19.38 -5.08
N LEU A 237 -3.70 18.05 -5.03
CA LEU A 237 -2.91 17.10 -5.83
C LEU A 237 -3.79 16.45 -6.89
N LEU A 238 -3.51 16.73 -8.14
CA LEU A 238 -4.20 16.15 -9.29
C LEU A 238 -3.41 14.95 -9.79
N TYR A 239 -3.89 13.74 -9.51
CA TYR A 239 -3.17 12.50 -9.77
C TYR A 239 -3.12 12.14 -11.25
N TYR A 240 -1.97 11.64 -11.70
CA TYR A 240 -1.80 11.11 -13.05
C TYR A 240 -2.45 9.73 -13.23
N SER A 241 -2.74 9.39 -14.49
CA SER A 241 -3.41 8.14 -14.86
C SER A 241 -2.66 6.87 -14.44
N CYS A 242 -1.34 6.94 -14.35
CA CYS A 242 -0.48 5.80 -14.05
C CYS A 242 -0.27 5.54 -12.55
N PHE A 243 -0.80 6.40 -11.68
CA PHE A 243 -0.76 6.18 -10.23
C PHE A 243 -2.14 5.87 -9.69
N TRP A 244 -2.17 5.27 -8.50
CA TRP A 244 -3.41 5.09 -7.77
C TRP A 244 -4.08 6.44 -7.44
N PRO A 245 -5.39 6.62 -7.65
CA PRO A 245 -6.39 5.66 -8.13
C PRO A 245 -6.54 5.62 -9.67
N GLY A 246 -5.66 6.30 -10.41
CA GLY A 246 -5.75 6.44 -11.86
C GLY A 246 -5.79 5.11 -12.62
N SER A 247 -5.07 4.09 -12.15
CA SER A 247 -5.09 2.75 -12.75
C SER A 247 -6.46 2.10 -12.65
N VAL A 248 -7.13 2.19 -11.49
CA VAL A 248 -8.50 1.65 -11.31
C VAL A 248 -9.50 2.36 -12.23
N LEU A 249 -9.39 3.69 -12.35
CA LEU A 249 -10.24 4.46 -13.26
C LEU A 249 -10.05 4.05 -14.72
N ALA A 250 -8.80 3.79 -15.13
CA ALA A 250 -8.50 3.33 -16.48
C ALA A 250 -9.04 1.92 -16.74
N GLU A 251 -8.90 0.99 -15.80
CA GLU A 251 -9.43 -0.37 -15.87
C GLU A 251 -10.97 -0.38 -15.92
N ALA A 252 -11.62 0.57 -15.26
CA ALA A 252 -13.07 0.79 -15.35
C ALA A 252 -13.51 1.50 -16.65
N GLY A 253 -12.65 1.62 -17.67
CA GLY A 253 -12.97 2.23 -18.96
C GLY A 253 -13.13 3.75 -18.95
N LEU A 254 -12.73 4.42 -17.87
CA LEU A 254 -12.82 5.86 -17.73
C LEU A 254 -11.58 6.56 -18.31
N ARG A 255 -11.79 7.65 -19.04
CA ARG A 255 -10.67 8.46 -19.53
C ARG A 255 -10.22 9.45 -18.47
N ARG A 256 -8.96 9.84 -18.57
CA ARG A 256 -8.43 10.97 -17.79
C ARG A 256 -8.37 12.21 -18.68
N PRO A 257 -8.57 13.42 -18.17
CA PRO A 257 -8.21 14.64 -18.88
C PRO A 257 -6.77 14.59 -19.38
N GLN A 258 -6.49 15.24 -20.52
CA GLN A 258 -5.18 15.14 -21.19
C GLN A 258 -4.01 15.56 -20.28
N ASN A 259 -4.19 16.59 -19.47
CA ASN A 259 -3.18 17.05 -18.51
C ASN A 259 -2.91 16.07 -17.36
N GLN A 260 -3.74 15.03 -17.20
CA GLN A 260 -3.60 13.96 -16.19
C GLN A 260 -3.13 12.64 -16.82
N GLN A 261 -2.97 12.59 -18.14
CA GLN A 261 -2.41 11.43 -18.84
C GLN A 261 -0.89 11.48 -18.82
N ARG A 262 -0.26 10.32 -18.80
CA ARG A 262 1.18 10.15 -18.94
C ARG A 262 1.46 9.07 -19.98
N ASP A 263 1.79 9.51 -21.20
CA ASP A 263 2.09 8.65 -22.34
C ASP A 263 3.58 8.26 -22.38
N ASP A 264 4.43 8.98 -21.65
CA ASP A 264 5.89 8.83 -21.56
C ASP A 264 6.34 7.91 -20.41
N GLY A 265 5.39 7.25 -19.77
CA GLY A 265 5.61 6.40 -18.60
C GLY A 265 5.35 7.11 -17.28
N CYS A 266 5.25 6.30 -16.22
CA CYS A 266 5.04 6.80 -14.87
C CYS A 266 6.35 7.34 -14.30
N PRO A 267 6.43 8.61 -13.88
CA PRO A 267 7.58 9.07 -13.12
C PRO A 267 7.66 8.30 -11.80
N SER A 268 8.82 8.24 -11.15
CA SER A 268 8.87 7.68 -9.81
C SER A 268 8.01 8.51 -8.85
N PHE A 269 7.43 7.89 -7.85
CA PHE A 269 6.64 8.58 -6.83
C PHE A 269 7.41 9.73 -6.16
N GLN A 270 8.72 9.57 -6.03
CA GLN A 270 9.63 10.58 -5.48
C GLN A 270 9.88 11.76 -6.42
N GLU A 271 9.72 11.57 -7.75
CA GLU A 271 9.89 12.64 -8.71
C GLU A 271 8.61 13.46 -8.84
N GLN A 272 7.52 12.85 -9.22
CA GLN A 272 6.23 13.53 -9.32
C GLN A 272 5.09 12.53 -9.59
N HIS A 273 4.25 12.25 -8.60
CA HIS A 273 3.07 11.38 -8.73
C HIS A 273 1.78 12.14 -9.05
N ALA A 274 1.77 13.44 -8.88
CA ALA A 274 0.63 14.32 -9.10
C ALA A 274 1.10 15.73 -9.52
N ASP A 275 0.23 16.48 -10.16
CA ASP A 275 0.42 17.92 -10.35
C ASP A 275 -0.12 18.67 -9.13
N VAL A 276 0.66 19.62 -8.61
CA VAL A 276 0.26 20.48 -7.49
C VAL A 276 -0.50 21.66 -8.06
N LEU A 277 -1.79 21.76 -7.73
CA LEU A 277 -2.64 22.87 -8.17
C LEU A 277 -2.71 23.97 -7.12
N SER A 278 -2.64 25.21 -7.58
CA SER A 278 -3.14 26.34 -6.80
C SER A 278 -4.66 26.53 -7.02
N LEU A 279 -5.32 27.30 -6.17
CA LEU A 279 -6.75 27.58 -6.32
C LEU A 279 -7.09 28.29 -7.64
N GLU A 280 -6.15 29.01 -8.25
CA GLU A 280 -6.32 29.67 -9.55
C GLU A 280 -6.27 28.66 -10.71
N ARG A 281 -5.66 27.50 -10.48
CA ARG A 281 -5.56 26.42 -11.46
C ARG A 281 -6.65 25.37 -11.33
N LEU A 282 -7.64 25.55 -10.46
CA LEU A 282 -8.77 24.63 -10.29
C LEU A 282 -9.44 24.20 -11.62
N PRO A 283 -9.56 25.06 -12.66
CA PRO A 283 -10.10 24.63 -13.95
C PRO A 283 -9.35 23.48 -14.62
N GLU A 284 -8.10 23.21 -14.24
CA GLU A 284 -7.32 22.08 -14.74
C GLU A 284 -7.78 20.73 -14.18
N ALA A 285 -8.55 20.74 -13.09
CA ALA A 285 -9.17 19.54 -12.52
C ALA A 285 -10.52 19.17 -13.16
N ASP A 286 -11.03 19.99 -14.10
CA ASP A 286 -12.36 19.77 -14.67
C ASP A 286 -12.39 18.53 -15.57
N ALA A 287 -13.54 17.85 -15.58
CA ALA A 287 -13.81 16.62 -16.31
C ALA A 287 -15.32 16.39 -16.40
N ASP A 288 -15.77 15.33 -17.10
CA ASP A 288 -17.18 14.93 -17.08
C ASP A 288 -17.65 14.53 -15.67
N ALA A 289 -16.73 14.04 -14.82
CA ALA A 289 -16.94 13.84 -13.38
C ALA A 289 -15.64 14.08 -12.59
N LEU A 290 -15.77 14.57 -11.35
CA LEU A 290 -14.65 14.87 -10.47
C LEU A 290 -14.86 14.19 -9.11
N PHE A 291 -13.94 13.31 -8.74
CA PHE A 291 -13.87 12.74 -7.40
C PHE A 291 -12.80 13.47 -6.60
N TYR A 292 -13.14 13.89 -5.39
CA TYR A 292 -12.19 14.57 -4.52
C TYR A 292 -12.24 14.04 -3.10
N TYR A 293 -11.08 13.98 -2.45
CA TYR A 293 -10.94 13.41 -1.12
C TYR A 293 -9.88 14.13 -0.29
N VAL A 294 -10.08 14.10 1.02
CA VAL A 294 -9.10 14.58 1.99
C VAL A 294 -8.16 13.44 2.34
N GLY A 295 -6.87 13.70 2.27
CA GLY A 295 -5.86 12.71 2.62
C GLY A 295 -4.57 13.36 3.11
N GLY A 296 -4.30 13.27 4.44
CA GLY A 296 -3.18 13.93 5.14
C GLY A 296 -3.55 15.26 5.76
N GLY A 297 -3.08 15.50 7.00
CA GLY A 297 -3.23 16.76 7.70
C GLY A 297 -4.67 17.23 7.92
N ARG A 298 -5.48 16.44 8.63
CA ARG A 298 -6.96 16.54 8.69
C ARG A 298 -7.49 17.97 8.80
N ASP A 299 -7.07 18.75 9.82
CA ASP A 299 -7.65 20.08 10.07
C ASP A 299 -7.28 21.08 8.96
N GLY A 300 -6.04 21.06 8.51
CA GLY A 300 -5.59 21.90 7.40
C GLY A 300 -6.22 21.52 6.08
N ALA A 301 -6.35 20.21 5.81
CA ALA A 301 -6.97 19.70 4.59
C ALA A 301 -8.48 20.00 4.51
N GLU A 302 -9.22 19.89 5.60
CA GLU A 302 -10.62 20.32 5.65
C GLU A 302 -10.76 21.82 5.41
N ALA A 303 -9.92 22.64 6.03
CA ALA A 303 -9.91 24.09 5.80
C ALA A 303 -9.54 24.44 4.33
N LEU A 304 -8.66 23.69 3.70
CA LEU A 304 -8.35 23.87 2.26
C LEU A 304 -9.52 23.42 1.38
N LYS A 305 -10.18 22.31 1.72
CA LYS A 305 -11.39 21.83 1.04
C LYS A 305 -12.49 22.90 1.07
N ASP A 306 -12.73 23.50 2.24
CA ASP A 306 -13.74 24.55 2.37
C ASP A 306 -13.41 25.77 1.49
N ARG A 307 -12.16 26.24 1.54
CA ARG A 307 -11.68 27.34 0.67
C ARG A 307 -11.80 26.99 -0.83
N MET A 308 -11.54 25.74 -1.20
CA MET A 308 -11.68 25.26 -2.58
C MET A 308 -13.16 25.28 -3.01
N THR A 309 -14.06 24.70 -2.22
CA THR A 309 -15.49 24.60 -2.55
C THR A 309 -16.20 25.94 -2.52
N GLU A 310 -15.73 26.92 -1.74
CA GLU A 310 -16.21 28.28 -1.73
C GLU A 310 -15.67 29.15 -2.88
N ASN A 311 -14.59 28.70 -3.54
CA ASN A 311 -13.94 29.45 -4.62
C ASN A 311 -14.88 29.57 -5.84
N PRO A 312 -15.03 30.78 -6.45
CA PRO A 312 -15.81 30.94 -7.67
C PRO A 312 -15.35 30.04 -8.83
N LEU A 313 -14.06 29.75 -8.95
CA LEU A 313 -13.52 28.86 -9.97
C LEU A 313 -13.99 27.42 -9.79
N TRP A 314 -14.12 26.93 -8.54
CA TRP A 314 -14.73 25.64 -8.26
C TRP A 314 -16.16 25.56 -8.81
N ARG A 315 -16.97 26.58 -8.54
CA ARG A 315 -18.35 26.62 -9.00
C ARG A 315 -18.51 26.74 -10.51
N SER A 316 -17.46 27.17 -11.21
CA SER A 316 -17.43 27.28 -12.68
C SER A 316 -17.02 25.99 -13.37
N LEU A 317 -16.53 24.97 -12.63
CA LEU A 317 -16.22 23.67 -13.22
C LEU A 317 -17.47 23.00 -13.78
N ASP A 318 -17.37 22.41 -14.95
CA ASP A 318 -18.49 21.72 -15.60
C ASP A 318 -18.97 20.54 -14.74
N ALA A 319 -18.05 19.79 -14.13
CA ALA A 319 -18.39 18.72 -13.18
C ALA A 319 -19.21 19.24 -11.99
N VAL A 320 -18.85 20.39 -11.41
CA VAL A 320 -19.58 20.99 -10.28
C VAL A 320 -20.95 21.52 -10.73
N HIS A 321 -20.97 22.25 -11.83
CA HIS A 321 -22.21 22.82 -12.38
C HIS A 321 -23.26 21.74 -12.71
N ASN A 322 -22.81 20.58 -13.20
CA ASN A 322 -23.65 19.45 -13.55
C ASN A 322 -23.93 18.47 -12.39
N GLY A 323 -23.51 18.81 -11.15
CA GLY A 323 -23.71 17.97 -9.98
C GLY A 323 -22.90 16.66 -10.00
N ARG A 324 -21.76 16.65 -10.72
CA ARG A 324 -20.88 15.49 -10.90
C ARG A 324 -19.52 15.64 -10.19
N ALA A 325 -19.45 16.45 -9.15
CA ALA A 325 -18.30 16.55 -8.26
C ALA A 325 -18.62 15.85 -6.94
N PHE A 326 -17.90 14.78 -6.62
CA PHE A 326 -18.22 13.86 -5.54
C PHE A 326 -17.13 13.82 -4.51
N ALA A 327 -17.49 14.05 -3.22
CA ALA A 327 -16.61 13.83 -2.10
C ALA A 327 -16.60 12.34 -1.74
N VAL A 328 -15.41 11.74 -1.64
CA VAL A 328 -15.22 10.30 -1.40
C VAL A 328 -14.24 10.03 -0.26
N GLY A 329 -14.15 8.79 0.20
CA GLY A 329 -13.31 8.38 1.32
C GLY A 329 -11.81 8.39 0.99
N GLY A 330 -11.00 9.07 1.82
CA GLY A 330 -9.58 9.24 1.56
C GLY A 330 -8.78 7.94 1.56
N ASP A 331 -9.10 6.98 2.42
CA ASP A 331 -8.39 5.71 2.52
C ASP A 331 -8.64 4.81 1.30
N ALA A 332 -9.86 4.74 0.77
CA ALA A 332 -10.15 4.01 -0.46
C ALA A 332 -9.40 4.58 -1.68
N TRP A 333 -9.37 5.91 -1.78
CA TRP A 333 -8.78 6.60 -2.92
C TRP A 333 -7.28 6.87 -2.79
N LEU A 334 -6.68 6.50 -1.66
CA LEU A 334 -5.25 6.68 -1.39
C LEU A 334 -4.46 5.37 -1.35
N PHE A 335 -5.05 4.27 -0.90
CA PHE A 335 -4.32 3.03 -0.63
C PHE A 335 -4.43 2.02 -1.78
N ALA A 336 -3.30 1.71 -2.40
CA ALA A 336 -3.23 0.85 -3.59
C ALA A 336 -3.30 -0.64 -3.22
N ASN A 337 -4.51 -1.17 -3.06
CA ASN A 337 -4.75 -2.59 -2.79
C ASN A 337 -6.16 -3.02 -3.27
N ALA A 338 -6.41 -4.32 -3.31
CA ALA A 338 -7.66 -4.87 -3.81
C ALA A 338 -8.91 -4.38 -3.05
N ARG A 339 -8.84 -4.30 -1.73
CA ARG A 339 -9.99 -3.91 -0.89
C ARG A 339 -10.34 -2.43 -1.09
N ALA A 340 -9.33 -1.57 -1.18
CA ALA A 340 -9.51 -0.16 -1.50
C ALA A 340 -10.03 0.02 -2.93
N ALA A 341 -9.57 -0.80 -3.89
CA ALA A 341 -10.10 -0.80 -5.25
C ALA A 341 -11.60 -1.10 -5.28
N GLU A 342 -12.07 -2.08 -4.51
CA GLU A 342 -13.48 -2.39 -4.40
C GLU A 342 -14.31 -1.19 -3.94
N LEU A 343 -13.84 -0.44 -2.94
CA LEU A 343 -14.51 0.79 -2.48
C LEU A 343 -14.49 1.89 -3.55
N VAL A 344 -13.42 1.99 -4.35
CA VAL A 344 -13.41 2.91 -5.50
C VAL A 344 -14.46 2.50 -6.51
N LEU A 345 -14.61 1.18 -6.81
CA LEU A 345 -15.66 0.70 -7.71
C LEU A 345 -17.07 0.97 -7.16
N ASP A 346 -17.29 0.84 -5.84
CA ASP A 346 -18.55 1.20 -5.18
C ASP A 346 -18.89 2.69 -5.41
N ASP A 347 -17.89 3.57 -5.21
CA ASP A 347 -18.08 5.00 -5.44
C ASP A 347 -18.37 5.31 -6.92
N LEU A 348 -17.66 4.66 -7.85
CA LEU A 348 -17.93 4.82 -9.30
C LEU A 348 -19.33 4.35 -9.66
N GLU A 349 -19.74 3.20 -9.19
CA GLU A 349 -21.08 2.66 -9.45
C GLU A 349 -22.18 3.56 -8.89
N LYS A 350 -22.05 3.96 -7.63
CA LYS A 350 -22.97 4.84 -6.93
C LYS A 350 -23.13 6.19 -7.63
N HIS A 351 -22.03 6.82 -7.98
CA HIS A 351 -22.03 8.21 -8.43
C HIS A 351 -22.16 8.38 -9.94
N LEU A 352 -21.65 7.44 -10.74
CA LEU A 352 -21.72 7.53 -12.19
C LEU A 352 -22.95 6.80 -12.76
N LEU A 353 -23.34 5.66 -12.18
CA LEU A 353 -24.43 4.85 -12.69
C LEU A 353 -25.73 5.03 -11.91
N GLY A 354 -25.73 5.82 -10.83
CA GLY A 354 -26.91 6.06 -10.01
C GLY A 354 -27.32 4.79 -9.26
N GLY A 355 -26.42 4.29 -8.40
CA GLY A 355 -26.47 2.95 -7.82
C GLY A 355 -27.85 2.45 -7.44
N ASP A 356 -28.32 1.48 -8.19
CA ASP A 356 -29.28 0.53 -7.67
C ASP A 356 -28.50 -0.41 -6.75
N THR A 357 -28.40 -0.03 -5.47
CA THR A 357 -27.91 -0.95 -4.43
C THR A 357 -28.91 -2.10 -4.36
N VAL A 358 -28.48 -3.26 -4.84
CA VAL A 358 -29.16 -4.54 -4.66
C VAL A 358 -29.10 -4.97 -3.19
#